data_194ae66ad85430d29a300cb2b9d296d3
#
_entry.id   194ae66ad85430d29a300cb2b9d296d3
#
_cell.length_a   1.000
_cell.length_b   1.000
_cell.length_c   1.000
_cell.angle_alpha   90.00
_cell.angle_beta   90.00
_cell.angle_gamma   90.00
#
_symmetry.space_group_name_H-M   'P 1'
#
loop_
_entity.id
_entity.type
_entity.pdbx_description
1 polymer ?
#
loop_
_entity_poly.entity_id
_entity_poly.type
_entity_poly.pdbx_seq_one_letter_code
_entity_poly.pdbx_strand_id
1 'polypeptide(L)'
;MAPSPNPTGPASGTPHAAGPVLVTGGTGTLGRPLVDTLLADGTTVRVMSRRPRRADDDRPCEWAVCDLVKGIGLAAAVSGARAIVHCATDPWREVKVLSRLVEAAREAGVHHLVYISIVGVDRIPFPYYKAKFAAERLLERSGVPWTIQRATQFHDLVASLTTAQRRLPGVVAPAGFRFQPVEVTEVAHRLAAAVRGEPAGRVPDMGGPRVHTAHELAELTLRSAGRTRRVLDLPLPGRTARAFRRGDNLAPDLATGTVTFAAFLAAREAREAGRQRTGGRDSGSVEAQ
;
A
#
# COMPACT_ATOMS: atom_id res chain seq x y z
N MET A 1 -19.52 30.99 48.66
CA MET A 1 -18.74 31.52 47.54
C MET A 1 -18.58 30.37 46.52
N ALA A 2 -19.40 30.36 45.48
CA ALA A 2 -19.41 29.32 44.45
C ALA A 2 -18.34 29.64 43.39
N PRO A 3 -17.65 28.64 42.81
CA PRO A 3 -16.71 28.90 41.75
C PRO A 3 -17.44 29.15 40.42
N SER A 4 -17.00 30.18 39.70
CA SER A 4 -17.50 30.58 38.38
C SER A 4 -17.24 29.49 37.32
N PRO A 5 -18.15 29.32 36.35
CA PRO A 5 -17.93 28.37 35.24
C PRO A 5 -16.88 28.90 34.27
N ASN A 6 -15.97 27.98 33.86
CA ASN A 6 -14.97 28.21 32.84
C ASN A 6 -15.65 28.38 31.45
N PRO A 7 -15.28 29.36 30.61
CA PRO A 7 -15.88 29.51 29.30
C PRO A 7 -15.32 28.40 28.36
N THR A 8 -16.21 27.51 27.94
CA THR A 8 -16.01 26.62 26.78
C THR A 8 -16.01 27.48 25.51
N GLY A 9 -14.83 27.90 25.09
CA GLY A 9 -14.61 28.41 23.76
C GLY A 9 -14.73 27.29 22.74
N PRO A 10 -15.26 27.52 21.52
CA PRO A 10 -15.30 26.52 20.47
C PRO A 10 -13.88 26.16 20.09
N ALA A 11 -13.61 24.85 19.98
CA ALA A 11 -12.36 24.33 19.44
C ALA A 11 -12.19 24.91 18.01
N SER A 12 -11.33 25.89 17.88
CA SER A 12 -10.86 26.40 16.60
C SER A 12 -10.04 25.29 15.93
N GLY A 13 -10.70 24.51 15.07
CA GLY A 13 -10.02 23.63 14.15
C GLY A 13 -9.06 24.48 13.33
N THR A 14 -7.76 24.28 13.52
CA THR A 14 -6.73 24.89 12.69
C THR A 14 -7.09 24.63 11.24
N PRO A 15 -7.20 25.63 10.35
CA PRO A 15 -7.49 25.39 8.95
C PRO A 15 -6.38 24.49 8.42
N HIS A 16 -6.73 23.29 7.95
CA HIS A 16 -5.78 22.40 7.30
C HIS A 16 -5.04 23.21 6.23
N ALA A 17 -3.72 23.27 6.32
CA ALA A 17 -2.90 24.04 5.39
C ALA A 17 -3.38 23.78 3.95
N ALA A 18 -3.60 24.87 3.21
CA ALA A 18 -4.04 24.77 1.82
C ALA A 18 -2.95 24.06 1.00
N GLY A 19 -3.32 23.18 0.08
CA GLY A 19 -2.39 22.48 -0.80
C GLY A 19 -2.77 21.01 -1.03
N PRO A 20 -2.20 20.41 -2.08
CA PRO A 20 -2.50 19.02 -2.44
C PRO A 20 -1.88 18.01 -1.47
N VAL A 21 -2.47 16.83 -1.40
CA VAL A 21 -1.85 15.63 -0.86
C VAL A 21 -0.98 15.00 -1.95
N LEU A 22 0.32 14.94 -1.73
CA LEU A 22 1.27 14.28 -2.63
C LEU A 22 1.25 12.77 -2.38
N VAL A 23 0.93 11.98 -3.40
CA VAL A 23 0.97 10.51 -3.33
C VAL A 23 2.15 9.97 -4.14
N THR A 24 3.18 9.48 -3.46
CA THR A 24 4.28 8.79 -4.14
C THR A 24 3.85 7.38 -4.49
N GLY A 25 4.30 6.88 -5.64
CA GLY A 25 3.82 5.59 -6.12
C GLY A 25 2.32 5.57 -6.47
N GLY A 26 1.73 6.72 -6.77
CA GLY A 26 0.29 6.88 -7.08
C GLY A 26 -0.21 6.10 -8.30
N THR A 27 0.68 5.51 -9.09
CA THR A 27 0.35 4.61 -10.20
C THR A 27 0.47 3.13 -9.86
N GLY A 28 0.91 2.81 -8.62
CA GLY A 28 1.10 1.43 -8.15
C GLY A 28 -0.15 0.78 -7.60
N THR A 29 -0.01 -0.46 -7.13
CA THR A 29 -1.11 -1.28 -6.58
C THR A 29 -1.87 -0.59 -5.46
N LEU A 30 -1.18 -0.01 -4.48
CA LEU A 30 -1.80 0.73 -3.38
C LEU A 30 -2.09 2.19 -3.75
N GLY A 31 -1.20 2.82 -4.51
CA GLY A 31 -1.31 4.24 -4.80
C GLY A 31 -2.53 4.60 -5.64
N ARG A 32 -2.93 3.77 -6.61
CA ARG A 32 -4.12 4.02 -7.44
C ARG A 32 -5.39 4.10 -6.61
N PRO A 33 -5.79 3.06 -5.84
CA PRO A 33 -6.99 3.14 -5.02
C PRO A 33 -6.91 4.24 -3.96
N LEU A 34 -5.72 4.58 -3.46
CA LEU A 34 -5.55 5.72 -2.56
C LEU A 34 -5.85 7.05 -3.25
N VAL A 35 -5.32 7.27 -4.45
CA VAL A 35 -5.62 8.47 -5.25
C VAL A 35 -7.12 8.58 -5.53
N ASP A 36 -7.74 7.48 -5.95
CA ASP A 36 -9.17 7.44 -6.26
C ASP A 36 -10.02 7.73 -5.01
N THR A 37 -9.64 7.17 -3.84
CA THR A 37 -10.30 7.45 -2.55
C THR A 37 -10.18 8.94 -2.16
N LEU A 38 -8.98 9.51 -2.24
CA LEU A 38 -8.75 10.91 -1.89
C LEU A 38 -9.52 11.87 -2.81
N LEU A 39 -9.58 11.58 -4.11
CA LEU A 39 -10.34 12.37 -5.08
C LEU A 39 -11.84 12.28 -4.82
N ALA A 40 -12.36 11.09 -4.51
CA ALA A 40 -13.77 10.88 -4.16
C ALA A 40 -14.18 11.66 -2.89
N ASP A 41 -13.25 11.86 -1.97
CA ASP A 41 -13.40 12.67 -0.76
C ASP A 41 -13.22 14.19 -1.01
N GLY A 42 -13.06 14.64 -2.26
CA GLY A 42 -12.85 16.04 -2.62
C GLY A 42 -11.46 16.59 -2.28
N THR A 43 -10.50 15.73 -1.96
CA THR A 43 -9.12 16.13 -1.66
C THR A 43 -8.37 16.46 -2.95
N THR A 44 -7.71 17.61 -3.00
CA THR A 44 -6.75 17.90 -4.09
C THR A 44 -5.55 16.96 -3.99
N VAL A 45 -5.27 16.23 -5.06
CA VAL A 45 -4.22 15.21 -5.09
C VAL A 45 -3.17 15.56 -6.13
N ARG A 46 -1.90 15.38 -5.76
CA ARG A 46 -0.76 15.37 -6.67
C ARG A 46 -0.17 13.97 -6.74
N VAL A 47 -0.20 13.36 -7.92
CA VAL A 47 0.42 12.05 -8.18
C VAL A 47 1.88 12.24 -8.53
N MET A 48 2.77 11.59 -7.77
CA MET A 48 4.19 11.50 -8.12
C MET A 48 4.47 10.21 -8.89
N SER A 49 5.05 10.33 -10.08
CA SER A 49 5.40 9.20 -10.94
C SER A 49 6.73 9.47 -11.65
N ARG A 50 7.46 8.40 -11.99
CA ARG A 50 8.67 8.48 -12.82
C ARG A 50 8.36 8.76 -14.30
N ARG A 51 7.12 8.53 -14.73
CA ARG A 51 6.67 8.68 -16.11
C ARG A 51 5.68 9.83 -16.21
N PRO A 52 5.62 10.50 -17.35
CA PRO A 52 4.55 11.45 -17.65
C PRO A 52 3.18 10.82 -17.46
N ARG A 53 2.18 11.67 -17.27
CA ARG A 53 0.78 11.26 -17.23
C ARG A 53 0.41 10.56 -18.53
N ARG A 54 -0.32 9.47 -18.45
CA ARG A 54 -0.84 8.77 -19.62
C ARG A 54 -1.99 9.57 -20.22
N ALA A 55 -2.15 9.52 -21.53
CA ALA A 55 -3.23 10.22 -22.23
C ALA A 55 -4.64 9.72 -21.85
N ASP A 56 -4.73 8.45 -21.40
CA ASP A 56 -5.96 7.80 -20.97
C ASP A 56 -6.25 7.96 -19.45
N ASP A 57 -5.45 8.72 -18.72
CA ASP A 57 -5.68 9.03 -17.30
C ASP A 57 -6.37 10.40 -17.19
N ASP A 58 -7.68 10.42 -17.00
CA ASP A 58 -8.54 11.59 -16.92
C ASP A 58 -8.84 12.06 -15.48
N ARG A 59 -8.26 11.41 -14.47
CA ARG A 59 -8.48 11.77 -13.06
C ARG A 59 -8.15 13.24 -12.78
N PRO A 60 -8.97 13.97 -12.03
CA PRO A 60 -8.76 15.39 -11.73
C PRO A 60 -7.67 15.59 -10.66
N CYS A 61 -6.42 15.21 -10.99
CA CYS A 61 -5.27 15.33 -10.10
C CYS A 61 -4.10 16.04 -10.78
N GLU A 62 -3.27 16.69 -9.99
CA GLU A 62 -1.98 17.21 -10.45
C GLU A 62 -1.01 16.05 -10.71
N TRP A 63 -0.02 16.29 -11.58
CA TRP A 63 0.99 15.28 -11.91
C TRP A 63 2.39 15.83 -11.79
N ALA A 64 3.22 15.16 -10.99
CA ALA A 64 4.62 15.49 -10.82
C ALA A 64 5.52 14.37 -11.35
N VAL A 65 6.30 14.65 -12.39
CA VAL A 65 7.31 13.72 -12.88
C VAL A 65 8.54 13.79 -11.98
N CYS A 66 8.85 12.71 -11.27
CA CYS A 66 9.92 12.69 -10.29
C CYS A 66 10.57 11.30 -10.19
N ASP A 67 11.89 11.26 -10.17
CA ASP A 67 12.67 10.07 -9.85
C ASP A 67 13.20 10.17 -8.41
N LEU A 68 12.52 9.54 -7.47
CA LEU A 68 12.91 9.52 -6.05
C LEU A 68 14.31 8.92 -5.82
N VAL A 69 14.72 7.95 -6.65
CA VAL A 69 16.03 7.30 -6.51
C VAL A 69 17.16 8.25 -6.89
N LYS A 70 16.95 9.08 -7.92
CA LYS A 70 17.91 10.10 -8.39
C LYS A 70 17.72 11.45 -7.72
N GLY A 71 16.52 11.71 -7.17
CA GLY A 71 16.13 13.01 -6.60
C GLY A 71 15.72 14.05 -7.67
N ILE A 72 15.61 13.63 -8.94
CA ILE A 72 15.28 14.54 -10.04
C ILE A 72 13.79 14.91 -9.95
N GLY A 73 13.49 16.21 -9.93
CA GLY A 73 12.13 16.75 -9.84
C GLY A 73 11.52 16.70 -8.43
N LEU A 74 12.27 16.27 -7.40
CA LEU A 74 11.71 16.05 -6.07
C LEU A 74 11.27 17.34 -5.38
N ALA A 75 12.10 18.38 -5.40
CA ALA A 75 11.76 19.67 -4.78
C ALA A 75 10.48 20.28 -5.40
N ALA A 76 10.36 20.25 -6.73
CA ALA A 76 9.16 20.72 -7.42
C ALA A 76 7.92 19.87 -7.09
N ALA A 77 8.08 18.54 -7.00
CA ALA A 77 6.98 17.65 -6.66
C ALA A 77 6.42 17.86 -5.25
N VAL A 78 7.30 18.18 -4.28
CA VAL A 78 6.93 18.39 -2.87
C VAL A 78 6.46 19.82 -2.60
N SER A 79 6.89 20.79 -3.40
CA SER A 79 6.56 22.22 -3.23
C SER A 79 5.05 22.46 -3.11
N GLY A 80 4.62 23.15 -2.05
CA GLY A 80 3.23 23.47 -1.77
C GLY A 80 2.34 22.26 -1.38
N ALA A 81 2.89 21.06 -1.24
CA ALA A 81 2.13 19.92 -0.73
C ALA A 81 1.89 20.09 0.78
N ARG A 82 0.62 20.00 1.20
CA ARG A 82 0.27 20.05 2.64
C ARG A 82 0.66 18.77 3.37
N ALA A 83 0.54 17.64 2.69
CA ALA A 83 0.86 16.33 3.23
C ALA A 83 1.40 15.39 2.15
N ILE A 84 2.08 14.33 2.58
CA ILE A 84 2.62 13.29 1.69
C ILE A 84 2.13 11.93 2.16
N VAL A 85 1.64 11.08 1.23
CA VAL A 85 1.45 9.65 1.48
C VAL A 85 2.48 8.87 0.67
N HIS A 86 3.41 8.23 1.38
CA HIS A 86 4.50 7.50 0.75
C HIS A 86 4.14 6.04 0.52
N CYS A 87 3.68 5.71 -0.71
CA CYS A 87 3.35 4.36 -1.16
C CYS A 87 4.40 3.77 -2.12
N ALA A 88 5.35 4.57 -2.61
CA ALA A 88 6.43 4.06 -3.43
C ALA A 88 7.34 3.15 -2.59
N THR A 89 7.82 2.07 -3.18
CA THR A 89 8.77 1.17 -2.54
C THR A 89 9.89 0.78 -3.49
N ASP A 90 11.10 0.71 -2.97
CA ASP A 90 12.27 0.13 -3.63
C ASP A 90 12.98 -0.79 -2.61
N PRO A 91 12.84 -2.12 -2.72
CA PRO A 91 13.36 -3.06 -1.73
C PRO A 91 14.85 -2.90 -1.42
N TRP A 92 15.62 -2.35 -2.35
CA TRP A 92 17.07 -2.20 -2.23
C TRP A 92 17.52 -0.80 -1.81
N ARG A 93 16.64 0.22 -1.98
CA ARG A 93 16.97 1.62 -1.76
C ARG A 93 15.98 2.35 -0.86
N GLU A 94 15.14 1.62 -0.14
CA GLU A 94 14.04 2.13 0.69
C GLU A 94 14.49 3.29 1.59
N VAL A 95 15.55 3.09 2.37
CA VAL A 95 16.10 4.12 3.28
C VAL A 95 16.59 5.34 2.53
N LYS A 96 17.32 5.15 1.41
CA LYS A 96 17.84 6.27 0.60
C LYS A 96 16.71 7.09 -0.02
N VAL A 97 15.68 6.41 -0.53
CA VAL A 97 14.50 7.05 -1.14
C VAL A 97 13.74 7.86 -0.09
N LEU A 98 13.48 7.26 1.08
CA LEU A 98 12.76 7.94 2.14
C LEU A 98 13.57 9.10 2.74
N SER A 99 14.91 8.96 2.90
CA SER A 99 15.76 10.05 3.41
C SER A 99 15.64 11.30 2.55
N ARG A 100 15.71 11.15 1.22
CA ARG A 100 15.54 12.29 0.30
C ARG A 100 14.15 12.90 0.37
N LEU A 101 13.11 12.04 0.47
CA LEU A 101 11.74 12.53 0.58
C LEU A 101 11.52 13.32 1.87
N VAL A 102 12.04 12.82 2.99
CA VAL A 102 11.98 13.49 4.30
C VAL A 102 12.70 14.83 4.29
N GLU A 103 13.89 14.90 3.70
CA GLU A 103 14.65 16.16 3.57
C GLU A 103 13.86 17.19 2.76
N ALA A 104 13.36 16.82 1.58
CA ALA A 104 12.53 17.68 0.75
C ALA A 104 11.23 18.09 1.45
N ALA A 105 10.59 17.17 2.19
CA ALA A 105 9.39 17.45 2.95
C ALA A 105 9.63 18.47 4.08
N ARG A 106 10.77 18.34 4.79
CA ARG A 106 11.18 19.28 5.83
C ARG A 106 11.46 20.67 5.28
N GLU A 107 12.18 20.75 4.15
CA GLU A 107 12.49 22.02 3.48
C GLU A 107 11.24 22.74 2.96
N ALA A 108 10.27 21.98 2.46
CA ALA A 108 8.99 22.49 1.96
C ALA A 108 7.95 22.75 3.06
N GLY A 109 8.26 22.46 4.33
CA GLY A 109 7.33 22.67 5.45
C GLY A 109 6.10 21.75 5.40
N VAL A 110 6.24 20.52 4.92
CA VAL A 110 5.15 19.55 4.87
C VAL A 110 4.64 19.23 6.28
N HIS A 111 3.34 19.38 6.51
CA HIS A 111 2.74 19.22 7.84
C HIS A 111 2.52 17.78 8.26
N HIS A 112 2.44 16.83 7.33
CA HIS A 112 2.18 15.42 7.66
C HIS A 112 2.76 14.48 6.61
N LEU A 113 3.55 13.48 7.02
CA LEU A 113 4.02 12.40 6.18
C LEU A 113 3.45 11.06 6.65
N VAL A 114 2.57 10.46 5.86
CA VAL A 114 2.00 9.14 6.11
C VAL A 114 2.81 8.08 5.37
N TYR A 115 3.28 7.06 6.08
CA TYR A 115 4.12 5.99 5.54
C TYR A 115 3.47 4.64 5.69
N ILE A 116 3.37 3.88 4.58
CA ILE A 116 2.93 2.48 4.62
C ILE A 116 4.09 1.54 4.90
N SER A 117 3.97 0.75 5.94
CA SER A 117 4.95 -0.26 6.35
C SER A 117 4.32 -1.65 6.44
N ILE A 118 5.04 -2.60 7.00
CA ILE A 118 4.65 -4.02 7.01
C ILE A 118 4.63 -4.54 8.43
N VAL A 119 3.62 -5.34 8.78
CA VAL A 119 3.55 -6.05 10.07
C VAL A 119 4.75 -6.99 10.20
N GLY A 120 5.45 -6.91 11.34
CA GLY A 120 6.59 -7.75 11.64
C GLY A 120 7.94 -7.28 11.12
N VAL A 121 8.07 -6.05 10.60
CA VAL A 121 9.36 -5.50 10.11
C VAL A 121 10.45 -5.48 11.18
N ASP A 122 10.07 -5.35 12.45
CA ASP A 122 10.93 -5.35 13.64
C ASP A 122 11.29 -6.75 14.16
N ARG A 123 10.59 -7.79 13.70
CA ARG A 123 10.72 -9.18 14.20
C ARG A 123 11.32 -10.15 13.16
N ILE A 124 11.10 -9.89 11.87
CA ILE A 124 11.48 -10.80 10.79
C ILE A 124 12.81 -10.38 10.16
N PRO A 125 13.89 -11.21 10.28
CA PRO A 125 15.20 -10.86 9.76
C PRO A 125 15.33 -11.08 8.24
N PHE A 126 14.35 -10.58 7.47
CA PHE A 126 14.35 -10.60 6.02
C PHE A 126 14.87 -9.25 5.48
N PRO A 127 15.75 -9.20 4.48
CA PRO A 127 16.39 -7.97 4.02
C PRO A 127 15.41 -6.81 3.76
N TYR A 128 14.32 -7.07 3.06
CA TYR A 128 13.29 -6.07 2.76
C TYR A 128 12.60 -5.55 4.02
N TYR A 129 12.29 -6.43 4.99
CA TYR A 129 11.70 -6.04 6.28
C TYR A 129 12.67 -5.16 7.09
N LYS A 130 13.94 -5.52 7.10
CA LYS A 130 14.98 -4.70 7.75
C LYS A 130 15.08 -3.31 7.11
N ALA A 131 15.02 -3.23 5.77
CA ALA A 131 15.03 -1.94 5.08
C ALA A 131 13.80 -1.09 5.42
N LYS A 132 12.60 -1.69 5.47
CA LYS A 132 11.37 -1.02 5.92
C LYS A 132 11.47 -0.56 7.37
N PHE A 133 11.99 -1.39 8.28
CA PHE A 133 12.18 -1.01 9.67
C PHE A 133 13.18 0.13 9.83
N ALA A 134 14.30 0.10 9.10
CA ALA A 134 15.26 1.20 9.09
C ALA A 134 14.64 2.50 8.55
N ALA A 135 13.74 2.41 7.57
CA ALA A 135 12.97 3.54 7.05
C ALA A 135 11.99 4.10 8.10
N GLU A 136 11.29 3.26 8.84
CA GLU A 136 10.46 3.71 9.98
C GLU A 136 11.31 4.50 11.00
N ARG A 137 12.46 3.95 11.40
CA ARG A 137 13.37 4.59 12.37
C ARG A 137 13.96 5.92 11.86
N LEU A 138 14.17 6.04 10.55
CA LEU A 138 14.57 7.30 9.92
C LEU A 138 13.44 8.33 10.02
N LEU A 139 12.22 7.95 9.68
CA LEU A 139 11.05 8.84 9.72
C LEU A 139 10.77 9.31 11.16
N GLU A 140 10.82 8.43 12.15
CA GLU A 140 10.63 8.75 13.57
C GLU A 140 11.60 9.83 14.08
N ARG A 141 12.81 9.90 13.49
CA ARG A 141 13.87 10.87 13.87
C ARG A 141 13.96 12.07 12.95
N SER A 142 13.07 12.17 11.99
CA SER A 142 13.17 13.15 10.88
C SER A 142 12.83 14.58 11.27
N GLY A 143 12.07 14.78 12.34
CA GLY A 143 11.49 16.07 12.72
C GLY A 143 10.29 16.49 11.86
N VAL A 144 9.94 15.76 10.79
CA VAL A 144 8.69 15.93 10.04
C VAL A 144 7.57 15.25 10.82
N PRO A 145 6.39 15.87 11.04
CA PRO A 145 5.26 15.19 11.67
C PRO A 145 4.80 13.99 10.84
N TRP A 146 4.56 12.83 11.47
CA TRP A 146 4.37 11.57 10.73
C TRP A 146 3.29 10.66 11.30
N THR A 147 2.79 9.78 10.42
CA THR A 147 1.99 8.61 10.78
C THR A 147 2.54 7.38 10.06
N ILE A 148 2.79 6.29 10.77
CA ILE A 148 3.18 5.00 10.21
C ILE A 148 2.02 4.03 10.36
N GLN A 149 1.51 3.52 9.23
CA GLN A 149 0.56 2.42 9.17
C GLN A 149 1.29 1.17 8.74
N ARG A 150 1.30 0.13 9.56
CA ARG A 150 1.72 -1.21 9.15
C ARG A 150 0.50 -2.01 8.68
N ALA A 151 0.63 -2.70 7.56
CA ALA A 151 -0.36 -3.64 7.05
C ALA A 151 0.25 -5.03 6.86
N THR A 152 -0.57 -6.08 6.89
CA THR A 152 -0.17 -7.41 6.48
C THR A 152 -0.02 -7.48 4.95
N GLN A 153 0.21 -8.66 4.38
CA GLN A 153 0.48 -8.83 2.96
C GLN A 153 -0.77 -8.53 2.12
N PHE A 154 -0.62 -7.78 1.04
CA PHE A 154 -1.74 -7.51 0.12
C PHE A 154 -2.18 -8.78 -0.62
N HIS A 155 -3.48 -8.91 -0.89
CA HIS A 155 -4.03 -10.00 -1.70
C HIS A 155 -3.32 -10.15 -3.04
N ASP A 156 -3.05 -9.03 -3.74
CA ASP A 156 -2.35 -9.00 -5.01
C ASP A 156 -0.97 -9.65 -4.95
N LEU A 157 -0.18 -9.33 -3.92
CA LEU A 157 1.13 -9.92 -3.71
C LEU A 157 1.04 -11.43 -3.55
N VAL A 158 0.13 -11.89 -2.69
CA VAL A 158 -0.05 -13.31 -2.39
C VAL A 158 -0.48 -14.08 -3.64
N ALA A 159 -1.46 -13.58 -4.39
CA ALA A 159 -1.91 -14.19 -5.64
C ALA A 159 -0.77 -14.23 -6.68
N SER A 160 0.06 -13.18 -6.74
CA SER A 160 1.19 -13.09 -7.68
C SER A 160 2.26 -14.15 -7.43
N LEU A 161 2.51 -14.55 -6.17
CA LEU A 161 3.48 -15.61 -5.83
C LEU A 161 3.11 -16.96 -6.45
N THR A 162 1.82 -17.29 -6.47
CA THR A 162 1.32 -18.52 -7.13
C THR A 162 1.35 -18.38 -8.65
N THR A 163 0.88 -17.26 -9.18
CA THR A 163 0.80 -17.03 -10.64
C THR A 163 2.16 -16.87 -11.30
N ALA A 164 3.18 -16.38 -10.59
CA ALA A 164 4.56 -16.31 -11.08
C ALA A 164 5.10 -17.71 -11.43
N GLN A 165 4.60 -18.77 -10.79
CA GLN A 165 5.00 -20.16 -11.01
C GLN A 165 4.21 -20.86 -12.14
N ARG A 166 3.51 -20.12 -13.01
CA ARG A 166 2.61 -20.69 -14.03
C ARG A 166 3.27 -21.65 -15.03
N ARG A 167 4.59 -21.56 -15.19
CA ARG A 167 5.37 -22.42 -16.11
C ARG A 167 5.94 -23.68 -15.47
N LEU A 168 5.85 -23.81 -14.13
CA LEU A 168 6.33 -24.98 -13.43
C LEU A 168 5.27 -26.09 -13.44
N PRO A 169 5.62 -27.39 -13.35
CA PRO A 169 4.66 -28.48 -13.31
C PRO A 169 3.78 -28.49 -12.04
N GLY A 170 4.26 -27.92 -10.94
CA GLY A 170 3.54 -27.71 -9.68
C GLY A 170 3.74 -26.31 -9.15
N VAL A 171 3.12 -26.01 -8.03
CA VAL A 171 3.33 -24.75 -7.26
C VAL A 171 4.03 -25.10 -5.97
N VAL A 172 5.11 -24.41 -5.66
CA VAL A 172 5.86 -24.57 -4.41
C VAL A 172 5.33 -23.56 -3.40
N ALA A 173 4.91 -24.05 -2.23
CA ALA A 173 4.53 -23.24 -1.08
C ALA A 173 5.56 -23.45 0.06
N PRO A 174 5.96 -22.38 0.78
CA PRO A 174 6.84 -22.56 1.94
C PRO A 174 6.09 -23.25 3.09
N ALA A 175 6.60 -24.40 3.51
CA ALA A 175 5.98 -25.25 4.53
C ALA A 175 5.82 -24.53 5.87
N GLY A 176 4.58 -24.53 6.39
CA GLY A 176 4.22 -23.94 7.67
C GLY A 176 4.21 -22.42 7.71
N PHE A 177 4.41 -21.71 6.58
CA PHE A 177 4.21 -20.27 6.54
C PHE A 177 2.72 -19.95 6.57
N ARG A 178 2.39 -18.89 7.31
CA ARG A 178 1.04 -18.37 7.40
C ARG A 178 1.04 -16.90 6.98
N PHE A 179 -0.04 -16.48 6.33
CA PHE A 179 -0.27 -15.12 5.88
C PHE A 179 -1.69 -14.68 6.27
N GLN A 180 -1.87 -13.40 6.43
CA GLN A 180 -3.15 -12.77 6.74
C GLN A 180 -3.45 -11.70 5.68
N PRO A 181 -3.78 -12.11 4.43
CA PRO A 181 -3.87 -11.17 3.32
C PRO A 181 -4.96 -10.11 3.54
N VAL A 182 -4.66 -8.86 3.19
CA VAL A 182 -5.55 -7.70 3.32
C VAL A 182 -5.83 -7.08 1.95
N GLU A 183 -7.05 -6.55 1.78
CA GLU A 183 -7.44 -5.86 0.56
C GLU A 183 -6.79 -4.48 0.47
N VAL A 184 -6.22 -4.19 -0.69
CA VAL A 184 -5.45 -2.96 -0.92
C VAL A 184 -6.32 -1.70 -0.86
N THR A 185 -7.59 -1.78 -1.27
CA THR A 185 -8.54 -0.67 -1.18
C THR A 185 -8.89 -0.33 0.27
N GLU A 186 -8.99 -1.32 1.15
CA GLU A 186 -9.21 -1.09 2.58
C GLU A 186 -8.01 -0.39 3.23
N VAL A 187 -6.78 -0.76 2.82
CA VAL A 187 -5.56 -0.07 3.26
C VAL A 187 -5.53 1.36 2.71
N ALA A 188 -5.96 1.58 1.47
CA ALA A 188 -6.06 2.91 0.88
C ALA A 188 -7.03 3.81 1.65
N HIS A 189 -8.21 3.33 2.03
CA HIS A 189 -9.15 4.05 2.89
C HIS A 189 -8.53 4.41 4.25
N ARG A 190 -7.76 3.49 4.84
CA ARG A 190 -7.07 3.73 6.11
C ARG A 190 -6.03 4.84 5.99
N LEU A 191 -5.24 4.83 4.90
CA LEU A 191 -4.24 5.89 4.63
C LEU A 191 -4.89 7.22 4.29
N ALA A 192 -6.00 7.23 3.56
CA ALA A 192 -6.77 8.45 3.27
C ALA A 192 -7.33 9.06 4.56
N ALA A 193 -7.84 8.24 5.48
CA ALA A 193 -8.27 8.72 6.79
C ALA A 193 -7.09 9.26 7.61
N ALA A 194 -5.95 8.57 7.60
CA ALA A 194 -4.74 9.00 8.32
C ALA A 194 -4.23 10.37 7.83
N VAL A 195 -4.17 10.60 6.52
CA VAL A 195 -3.62 11.86 5.97
C VAL A 195 -4.56 13.05 6.13
N ARG A 196 -5.84 12.82 6.38
CA ARG A 196 -6.82 13.87 6.72
C ARG A 196 -6.82 14.22 8.21
N GLY A 197 -6.39 13.28 9.04
CA GLY A 197 -6.22 13.50 10.47
C GLY A 197 -4.87 14.11 10.83
N GLU A 198 -4.69 14.37 12.12
CA GLU A 198 -3.42 14.85 12.65
C GLU A 198 -2.36 13.75 12.65
N PRO A 199 -1.06 14.11 12.63
CA PRO A 199 0.03 13.16 12.79
C PRO A 199 -0.10 12.37 14.07
N ALA A 200 -0.21 11.04 13.97
CA ALA A 200 -0.55 10.14 15.07
C ALA A 200 0.58 9.18 15.48
N GLY A 201 1.79 9.37 14.94
CA GLY A 201 2.87 8.45 15.20
C GLY A 201 2.60 7.06 14.60
N ARG A 202 3.00 6.00 15.29
CA ARG A 202 2.68 4.64 14.86
C ARG A 202 1.26 4.26 15.30
N VAL A 203 0.37 4.09 14.32
CA VAL A 203 -1.00 3.66 14.54
C VAL A 203 -1.13 2.12 14.61
N PRO A 204 -2.25 1.56 15.13
CA PRO A 204 -2.46 0.12 15.19
C PRO A 204 -2.27 -0.57 13.84
N ASP A 205 -1.64 -1.72 13.86
CA ASP A 205 -1.42 -2.57 12.68
C ASP A 205 -2.76 -2.94 12.02
N MET A 206 -2.76 -3.23 10.72
CA MET A 206 -3.94 -3.64 9.96
C MET A 206 -3.71 -5.02 9.36
N GLY A 207 -4.55 -5.99 9.73
CA GLY A 207 -4.57 -7.34 9.17
C GLY A 207 -5.83 -7.63 8.37
N GLY A 208 -5.72 -8.54 7.39
CA GLY A 208 -6.88 -9.08 6.69
C GLY A 208 -7.77 -9.93 7.61
N PRO A 209 -8.97 -10.35 7.14
CA PRO A 209 -9.98 -10.98 7.99
C PRO A 209 -9.62 -12.41 8.42
N ARG A 210 -8.73 -13.09 7.69
CA ARG A 210 -8.40 -14.50 7.93
C ARG A 210 -6.92 -14.79 7.76
N VAL A 211 -6.40 -15.66 8.63
CA VAL A 211 -5.09 -16.27 8.50
C VAL A 211 -5.21 -17.56 7.69
N HIS A 212 -4.33 -17.72 6.70
CA HIS A 212 -4.22 -18.88 5.84
C HIS A 212 -2.80 -19.40 5.82
N THR A 213 -2.62 -20.69 5.55
CA THR A 213 -1.33 -21.26 5.19
C THR A 213 -0.93 -20.83 3.77
N ALA A 214 0.37 -20.84 3.47
CA ALA A 214 0.85 -20.62 2.10
C ALA A 214 0.27 -21.63 1.11
N HIS A 215 0.10 -22.87 1.56
CA HIS A 215 -0.52 -23.97 0.79
C HIS A 215 -1.97 -23.63 0.40
N GLU A 216 -2.82 -23.29 1.40
CA GLU A 216 -4.23 -22.92 1.17
C GLU A 216 -4.36 -21.74 0.20
N LEU A 217 -3.51 -20.72 0.32
CA LEU A 217 -3.54 -19.55 -0.57
C LEU A 217 -3.17 -19.93 -2.01
N ALA A 218 -2.19 -20.83 -2.18
CA ALA A 218 -1.83 -21.34 -3.50
C ALA A 218 -2.97 -22.16 -4.12
N GLU A 219 -3.61 -23.02 -3.34
CA GLU A 219 -4.78 -23.78 -3.81
C GLU A 219 -5.97 -22.88 -4.18
N LEU A 220 -6.29 -21.89 -3.33
CA LEU A 220 -7.35 -20.91 -3.63
C LEU A 220 -7.07 -20.19 -4.95
N THR A 221 -5.83 -19.73 -5.14
CA THR A 221 -5.43 -19.04 -6.39
C THR A 221 -5.50 -19.95 -7.62
N LEU A 222 -5.13 -21.22 -7.49
CA LEU A 222 -5.22 -22.19 -8.59
C LEU A 222 -6.68 -22.52 -8.93
N ARG A 223 -7.52 -22.76 -7.93
CA ARG A 223 -8.96 -23.04 -8.13
C ARG A 223 -9.66 -21.86 -8.83
N SER A 224 -9.40 -20.64 -8.38
CA SER A 224 -9.91 -19.42 -8.99
C SER A 224 -9.51 -19.32 -10.47
N ALA A 225 -8.29 -19.67 -10.82
CA ALA A 225 -7.82 -19.67 -12.21
C ALA A 225 -8.28 -20.89 -13.04
N GLY A 226 -9.17 -21.77 -12.52
CA GLY A 226 -9.61 -23.00 -13.18
C GLY A 226 -8.49 -24.01 -13.42
N ARG A 227 -7.42 -23.99 -12.59
CA ARG A 227 -6.22 -24.81 -12.80
C ARG A 227 -6.11 -25.90 -11.75
N THR A 228 -5.88 -27.14 -12.20
CA THR A 228 -5.59 -28.30 -11.36
C THR A 228 -4.09 -28.57 -11.40
N ARG A 229 -3.34 -28.03 -10.40
CA ARG A 229 -1.92 -28.27 -10.26
C ARG A 229 -1.60 -28.64 -8.82
N ARG A 230 -0.63 -29.51 -8.60
CA ARG A 230 -0.20 -29.91 -7.26
C ARG A 230 0.48 -28.72 -6.56
N VAL A 231 0.15 -28.49 -5.30
CA VAL A 231 0.88 -27.61 -4.41
C VAL A 231 1.83 -28.48 -3.58
N LEU A 232 3.11 -28.12 -3.58
CA LEU A 232 4.17 -28.84 -2.89
C LEU A 232 4.70 -28.00 -1.76
N ASP A 233 4.64 -28.51 -0.54
CA ASP A 233 5.19 -27.84 0.63
C ASP A 233 6.69 -28.01 0.70
N LEU A 234 7.44 -26.90 0.59
CA LEU A 234 8.90 -26.89 0.68
C LEU A 234 9.34 -26.38 2.06
N PRO A 235 9.99 -27.22 2.88
CA PRO A 235 10.55 -26.76 4.14
C PRO A 235 11.76 -25.84 3.89
N LEU A 236 11.66 -24.62 4.39
CA LEU A 236 12.73 -23.63 4.27
C LEU A 236 13.49 -23.52 5.61
N PRO A 237 14.82 -23.64 5.62
CA PRO A 237 15.63 -23.47 6.83
C PRO A 237 15.87 -21.98 7.16
N GLY A 238 16.40 -21.71 8.34
CA GLY A 238 16.93 -20.41 8.73
C GLY A 238 15.99 -19.57 9.61
N ARG A 239 16.53 -18.42 10.07
CA ARG A 239 15.88 -17.54 11.05
C ARG A 239 14.64 -16.87 10.48
N THR A 240 14.68 -16.43 9.23
CA THR A 240 13.55 -15.83 8.52
C THR A 240 12.39 -16.81 8.41
N ALA A 241 12.65 -18.04 7.98
CA ALA A 241 11.62 -19.07 7.87
C ALA A 241 10.99 -19.41 9.24
N ARG A 242 11.78 -19.47 10.30
CA ARG A 242 11.27 -19.65 11.66
C ARG A 242 10.35 -18.52 12.10
N ALA A 243 10.68 -17.27 11.76
CA ALA A 243 9.87 -16.10 12.09
C ALA A 243 8.49 -16.16 11.39
N PHE A 244 8.45 -16.49 10.09
CA PHE A 244 7.19 -16.69 9.36
C PHE A 244 6.35 -17.86 9.91
N ARG A 245 6.98 -18.96 10.31
CA ARG A 245 6.26 -20.09 10.95
C ARG A 245 5.69 -19.73 12.32
N ARG A 246 6.35 -18.87 13.10
CA ARG A 246 5.79 -18.33 14.36
C ARG A 246 4.61 -17.39 14.11
N GLY A 247 4.50 -16.82 12.92
CA GLY A 247 3.46 -15.84 12.59
C GLY A 247 3.87 -14.41 12.96
N ASP A 248 5.17 -14.08 12.99
CA ASP A 248 5.66 -12.73 13.29
C ASP A 248 5.15 -11.68 12.27
N ASN A 249 4.65 -12.11 11.11
CA ASN A 249 4.02 -11.32 10.04
C ASN A 249 2.49 -11.20 10.16
N LEU A 250 1.89 -11.67 11.22
CA LEU A 250 0.45 -11.69 11.44
C LEU A 250 0.03 -10.65 12.48
N ALA A 251 -1.21 -10.20 12.39
CA ALA A 251 -1.89 -9.32 13.33
C ALA A 251 -3.33 -9.82 13.59
N PRO A 252 -3.51 -11.02 14.16
CA PRO A 252 -4.83 -11.65 14.28
C PRO A 252 -5.78 -10.84 15.16
N ASP A 253 -5.27 -10.19 16.21
CA ASP A 253 -6.06 -9.34 17.11
C ASP A 253 -6.46 -7.99 16.46
N LEU A 254 -5.90 -7.67 15.29
CA LEU A 254 -6.12 -6.46 14.51
C LEU A 254 -6.62 -6.80 13.10
N ALA A 255 -7.44 -7.83 12.98
CA ALA A 255 -8.10 -8.28 11.76
C ALA A 255 -9.22 -7.30 11.36
N THR A 256 -8.84 -6.08 10.97
CA THR A 256 -9.77 -5.00 10.63
C THR A 256 -10.18 -4.97 9.16
N GLY A 257 -9.51 -5.74 8.30
CA GLY A 257 -9.95 -5.97 6.93
C GLY A 257 -11.21 -6.86 6.88
N THR A 258 -12.06 -6.66 5.90
CA THR A 258 -13.33 -7.37 5.72
C THR A 258 -13.36 -8.23 4.47
N VAL A 259 -12.62 -7.85 3.42
CA VAL A 259 -12.56 -8.58 2.15
C VAL A 259 -11.70 -9.83 2.31
N THR A 260 -12.30 -11.00 2.11
CA THR A 260 -11.57 -12.28 2.16
C THR A 260 -10.75 -12.50 0.88
N PHE A 261 -9.69 -13.31 0.97
CA PHE A 261 -8.87 -13.66 -0.19
C PHE A 261 -9.68 -14.33 -1.31
N ALA A 262 -10.66 -15.16 -0.94
CA ALA A 262 -11.58 -15.78 -1.91
C ALA A 262 -12.46 -14.74 -2.63
N ALA A 263 -13.01 -13.76 -1.89
CA ALA A 263 -13.80 -12.67 -2.48
C ALA A 263 -12.96 -11.79 -3.42
N PHE A 264 -11.72 -11.48 -3.03
CA PHE A 264 -10.77 -10.78 -3.89
C PHE A 264 -10.50 -11.54 -5.20
N LEU A 265 -10.27 -12.85 -5.14
CA LEU A 265 -10.03 -13.67 -6.33
C LEU A 265 -11.25 -13.68 -7.26
N ALA A 266 -12.46 -13.87 -6.73
CA ALA A 266 -13.70 -13.84 -7.50
C ALA A 266 -13.92 -12.48 -8.20
N ALA A 267 -13.68 -11.37 -7.49
CA ALA A 267 -13.77 -10.03 -8.06
C ALA A 267 -12.71 -9.78 -9.16
N ARG A 268 -11.52 -10.35 -9.00
CA ARG A 268 -10.46 -10.29 -10.02
C ARG A 268 -10.84 -11.03 -11.28
N GLU A 269 -11.37 -12.26 -11.17
CA GLU A 269 -11.86 -13.04 -12.32
C GLU A 269 -12.97 -12.32 -13.08
N ALA A 270 -13.94 -11.75 -12.36
CA ALA A 270 -15.03 -10.99 -12.98
C ALA A 270 -14.49 -9.80 -13.79
N ARG A 271 -13.48 -9.09 -13.26
CA ARG A 271 -12.82 -7.98 -13.97
C ARG A 271 -12.06 -8.45 -15.22
N GLU A 272 -11.36 -9.57 -15.15
CA GLU A 272 -10.62 -10.15 -16.27
C GLU A 272 -11.58 -10.62 -17.39
N ALA A 273 -12.68 -11.28 -17.05
CA ALA A 273 -13.73 -11.69 -17.99
C ALA A 273 -14.43 -10.51 -18.66
N GLY A 274 -14.69 -9.43 -17.91
CA GLY A 274 -15.25 -8.18 -18.45
C GLY A 274 -14.35 -7.53 -19.50
N ARG A 275 -13.05 -7.47 -19.26
CA ARG A 275 -12.06 -6.92 -20.21
C ARG A 275 -11.95 -7.72 -21.50
N GLN A 276 -12.06 -9.05 -21.43
CA GLN A 276 -12.02 -9.91 -22.62
C GLN A 276 -13.26 -9.70 -23.50
N ARG A 277 -14.43 -9.44 -22.92
CA ARG A 277 -15.66 -9.15 -23.67
C ARG A 277 -15.66 -7.80 -24.36
N THR A 278 -15.06 -6.78 -23.76
CA THR A 278 -14.94 -5.44 -24.37
C THR A 278 -13.84 -5.36 -25.44
N GLY A 279 -12.70 -6.02 -25.25
CA GLY A 279 -11.61 -6.07 -26.22
C GLY A 279 -11.91 -6.90 -27.49
N GLY A 280 -12.87 -7.84 -27.42
CA GLY A 280 -13.31 -8.65 -28.58
C GLY A 280 -14.33 -7.95 -29.49
N ARG A 281 -14.91 -6.83 -29.06
CA ARG A 281 -15.89 -6.09 -29.89
C ARG A 281 -15.26 -5.09 -30.87
N ASP A 282 -14.03 -4.61 -30.58
CA ASP A 282 -13.34 -3.64 -31.45
C ASP A 282 -12.60 -4.27 -32.67
N SER A 283 -12.44 -5.60 -32.68
CA SER A 283 -11.75 -6.29 -33.79
C SER A 283 -12.70 -6.82 -34.87
N GLY A 284 -14.01 -6.61 -34.75
CA GLY A 284 -15.03 -7.17 -35.66
C GLY A 284 -15.66 -6.19 -36.66
N SER A 285 -15.24 -4.92 -36.70
CA SER A 285 -15.92 -3.90 -37.52
C SER A 285 -15.08 -3.28 -38.65
N VAL A 286 -14.03 -3.93 -39.12
CA VAL A 286 -13.17 -3.44 -40.24
C VAL A 286 -13.10 -4.43 -41.41
N GLU A 287 -14.17 -5.20 -41.65
CA GLU A 287 -14.30 -5.93 -42.93
C GLU A 287 -15.75 -5.89 -43.41
N ALA A 288 -16.15 -4.75 -43.99
CA ALA A 288 -17.23 -4.66 -44.98
C ALA A 288 -17.36 -3.20 -45.45
N GLN A 289 -16.54 -2.77 -46.40
CA GLN A 289 -16.91 -1.86 -47.48
C GLN A 289 -15.83 -1.86 -48.55
#